data_568de26c10091d532279743619118a81
#
_entry.id   568de26c10091d532279743619118a81
#
_cell.length_a   1.000
_cell.length_b   1.000
_cell.length_c   1.000
_cell.angle_alpha   90.00
_cell.angle_beta   90.00
_cell.angle_gamma   90.00
#
_symmetry.space_group_name_H-M   'P 1'
#
loop_
_entity.id
_entity.type
_entity.pdbx_description
1 polymer ?
#
loop_
_entity_poly.entity_id
_entity_poly.type
_entity_poly.pdbx_seq_one_letter_code
_entity_poly.pdbx_strand_id
1 'polypeptide(L)'
;SVLSCERVLLNILGRLSGIATLTSDWVRDAAGVGIACTRKTAWGLMDKWAVHVGGGLTHRLSRRDALMIKENDMVASNPGVDPLGSIPSAISSIELEADALFAVIEVQDSAQAIIAARAWSESQKTRNGTEPIVVLLDNMGPSECCSADEELKSLGLREWCILEGSGGVKREELPTWASDSGVDVVSSSELNMNS
;
A
#
# COMPACT_ATOMS: atom_id res chain seq x y z
N SER A 1 -41.28 -9.49 -0.67
CA SER A 1 -41.63 -9.96 0.69
C SER A 1 -40.41 -9.93 1.58
N VAL A 2 -40.60 -9.91 2.89
CA VAL A 2 -39.49 -9.95 3.89
C VAL A 2 -38.58 -11.16 3.64
N LEU A 3 -39.15 -12.32 3.33
CA LEU A 3 -38.45 -13.57 3.02
C LEU A 3 -37.53 -13.47 1.77
N SER A 4 -37.89 -12.66 0.80
CA SER A 4 -37.04 -12.45 -0.39
C SER A 4 -35.82 -11.58 -0.08
N CYS A 5 -35.94 -10.64 0.86
CA CYS A 5 -34.85 -9.79 1.30
C CYS A 5 -33.90 -10.51 2.29
N GLU A 6 -34.43 -11.44 3.10
CA GLU A 6 -33.69 -12.19 4.09
C GLU A 6 -32.46 -12.91 3.48
N ARG A 7 -32.68 -13.65 2.40
CA ARG A 7 -31.59 -14.40 1.74
C ARG A 7 -30.47 -13.49 1.22
N VAL A 8 -30.85 -12.34 0.66
CA VAL A 8 -29.87 -11.35 0.17
C VAL A 8 -29.05 -10.80 1.33
N LEU A 9 -29.71 -10.43 2.44
CA LEU A 9 -29.01 -9.93 3.63
C LEU A 9 -28.07 -10.98 4.22
N LEU A 10 -28.49 -12.23 4.34
CA LEU A 10 -27.64 -13.32 4.84
C LEU A 10 -26.43 -13.57 3.95
N ASN A 11 -26.59 -13.48 2.62
CA ASN A 11 -25.47 -13.63 1.68
C ASN A 11 -24.47 -12.46 1.83
N ILE A 12 -24.95 -11.23 1.98
CA ILE A 12 -24.10 -10.04 2.20
C ILE A 12 -23.35 -10.20 3.53
N LEU A 13 -24.05 -10.51 4.61
CA LEU A 13 -23.44 -10.71 5.92
C LEU A 13 -22.42 -11.85 5.92
N GLY A 14 -22.73 -12.96 5.26
CA GLY A 14 -21.85 -14.11 5.13
C GLY A 14 -20.54 -13.72 4.45
N ARG A 15 -20.60 -13.02 3.30
CA ARG A 15 -19.43 -12.54 2.60
C ARG A 15 -18.60 -11.57 3.46
N LEU A 16 -19.23 -10.54 4.01
CA LEU A 16 -18.51 -9.53 4.79
C LEU A 16 -17.90 -10.11 6.07
N SER A 17 -18.59 -11.04 6.72
CA SER A 17 -18.06 -11.78 7.89
C SER A 17 -16.87 -12.65 7.49
N GLY A 18 -16.91 -13.29 6.31
CA GLY A 18 -15.78 -14.07 5.78
C GLY A 18 -14.55 -13.19 5.59
N ILE A 19 -14.69 -12.04 4.93
CA ILE A 19 -13.60 -11.07 4.73
C ILE A 19 -13.04 -10.59 6.08
N ALA A 20 -13.91 -10.20 7.02
CA ALA A 20 -13.48 -9.70 8.32
C ALA A 20 -12.73 -10.77 9.12
N THR A 21 -13.22 -12.01 9.12
CA THR A 21 -12.57 -13.14 9.79
C THR A 21 -11.21 -13.45 9.19
N LEU A 22 -11.14 -13.56 7.86
CA LEU A 22 -9.87 -13.78 7.15
C LEU A 22 -8.88 -12.67 7.43
N THR A 23 -9.32 -11.41 7.41
CA THR A 23 -8.46 -10.26 7.71
C THR A 23 -7.96 -10.31 9.15
N SER A 24 -8.81 -10.65 10.12
CA SER A 24 -8.41 -10.77 11.54
C SER A 24 -7.35 -11.86 11.73
N ASP A 25 -7.47 -12.95 11.01
CA ASP A 25 -6.46 -14.00 11.00
C ASP A 25 -5.12 -13.53 10.43
N TRP A 26 -5.15 -12.80 9.31
CA TRP A 26 -3.95 -12.24 8.70
C TRP A 26 -3.27 -11.23 9.61
N VAL A 27 -4.03 -10.33 10.24
CA VAL A 27 -3.51 -9.33 11.20
C VAL A 27 -2.82 -10.01 12.38
N ARG A 28 -3.40 -11.08 12.90
CA ARG A 28 -2.80 -11.87 13.99
C ARG A 28 -1.48 -12.53 13.54
N ASP A 29 -1.47 -13.14 12.36
CA ASP A 29 -0.32 -13.88 11.85
C ASP A 29 0.81 -12.94 11.39
N ALA A 30 0.51 -11.68 11.09
CA ALA A 30 1.48 -10.66 10.67
C ALA A 30 2.31 -10.05 11.81
N ALA A 31 2.06 -10.42 13.06
CA ALA A 31 2.91 -10.08 14.22
C ALA A 31 3.32 -8.60 14.34
N GLY A 32 2.44 -7.67 13.98
CA GLY A 32 2.65 -6.23 14.11
C GLY A 32 2.89 -5.48 12.80
N VAL A 33 3.15 -6.16 11.68
CA VAL A 33 3.12 -5.53 10.35
C VAL A 33 1.67 -5.23 9.96
N GLY A 34 1.40 -4.04 9.44
CA GLY A 34 0.07 -3.64 8.99
C GLY A 34 -0.40 -4.51 7.81
N ILE A 35 -1.64 -4.97 7.84
CA ILE A 35 -2.25 -5.72 6.73
C ILE A 35 -3.23 -4.82 6.00
N ALA A 36 -3.01 -4.61 4.70
CA ALA A 36 -3.83 -3.75 3.86
C ALA A 36 -4.50 -4.53 2.72
N CYS A 37 -5.72 -4.12 2.36
CA CYS A 37 -6.36 -4.63 1.16
C CYS A 37 -6.00 -3.78 -0.06
N THR A 38 -6.06 -4.40 -1.23
CA THR A 38 -5.90 -3.70 -2.52
C THR A 38 -7.23 -3.11 -3.01
N ARG A 39 -7.22 -2.50 -4.21
CA ARG A 39 -8.44 -2.08 -4.91
C ARG A 39 -9.12 -3.21 -5.72
N LYS A 40 -8.52 -4.40 -5.73
CA LYS A 40 -9.10 -5.58 -6.38
C LYS A 40 -10.17 -6.16 -5.46
N THR A 41 -11.36 -5.59 -5.51
CA THR A 41 -12.51 -5.94 -4.66
C THR A 41 -13.73 -6.19 -5.54
N ALA A 42 -14.60 -7.13 -5.17
CA ALA A 42 -15.83 -7.40 -5.89
C ALA A 42 -16.92 -6.35 -5.56
N TRP A 43 -17.00 -5.93 -4.29
CA TRP A 43 -18.06 -5.03 -3.79
C TRP A 43 -17.52 -3.68 -3.30
N GLY A 44 -16.34 -3.28 -3.77
CA GLY A 44 -15.77 -1.96 -3.51
C GLY A 44 -15.66 -1.61 -2.03
N LEU A 45 -16.36 -0.56 -1.61
CA LEU A 45 -16.29 -0.05 -0.24
C LEU A 45 -16.80 -1.03 0.82
N MET A 46 -17.74 -1.92 0.48
CA MET A 46 -18.25 -2.91 1.42
C MET A 46 -17.18 -3.93 1.81
N ASP A 47 -16.43 -4.44 0.82
CA ASP A 47 -15.30 -5.32 1.09
C ASP A 47 -14.23 -4.63 1.93
N LYS A 48 -13.92 -3.36 1.62
CA LYS A 48 -12.95 -2.57 2.39
C LYS A 48 -13.41 -2.31 3.83
N TRP A 49 -14.70 -2.07 4.02
CA TRP A 49 -15.29 -1.96 5.36
C TRP A 49 -15.13 -3.26 6.16
N ALA A 50 -15.35 -4.40 5.53
CA ALA A 50 -15.15 -5.70 6.18
C ALA A 50 -13.67 -5.94 6.56
N VAL A 51 -12.72 -5.53 5.71
CA VAL A 51 -11.29 -5.54 6.06
C VAL A 51 -11.02 -4.66 7.27
N HIS A 52 -11.57 -3.46 7.33
CA HIS A 52 -11.44 -2.57 8.49
C HIS A 52 -11.99 -3.20 9.77
N VAL A 53 -13.17 -3.82 9.71
CA VAL A 53 -13.77 -4.54 10.85
C VAL A 53 -12.88 -5.69 11.33
N GLY A 54 -12.17 -6.36 10.42
CA GLY A 54 -11.18 -7.40 10.74
C GLY A 54 -9.84 -6.87 11.30
N GLY A 55 -9.69 -5.54 11.45
CA GLY A 55 -8.46 -4.91 11.95
C GLY A 55 -7.43 -4.58 10.87
N GLY A 56 -7.76 -4.78 9.60
CA GLY A 56 -6.91 -4.43 8.47
C GLY A 56 -7.03 -2.96 8.05
N LEU A 57 -6.07 -2.53 7.24
CA LEU A 57 -6.02 -1.20 6.63
C LEU A 57 -6.77 -1.21 5.29
N THR A 58 -7.58 -0.21 5.05
CA THR A 58 -8.38 -0.10 3.82
C THR A 58 -7.57 0.34 2.61
N HIS A 59 -6.34 0.83 2.82
CA HIS A 59 -5.59 1.57 1.83
C HIS A 59 -6.46 2.73 1.29
N ARG A 60 -6.20 3.25 0.10
CA ARG A 60 -7.05 4.31 -0.48
C ARG A 60 -8.46 3.78 -0.82
N LEU A 61 -9.48 4.53 -0.43
CA LEU A 61 -10.88 4.29 -0.81
C LEU A 61 -11.19 4.94 -2.16
N SER A 62 -10.60 6.10 -2.40
CA SER A 62 -10.76 6.89 -3.63
C SER A 62 -9.43 7.50 -4.09
N ARG A 63 -9.44 8.20 -5.22
CA ARG A 63 -8.28 8.96 -5.70
C ARG A 63 -7.99 10.21 -4.86
N ARG A 64 -8.97 10.70 -4.12
CA ARG A 64 -8.82 11.86 -3.23
C ARG A 64 -8.21 11.49 -1.87
N ASP A 65 -8.27 10.21 -1.49
CA ASP A 65 -7.64 9.78 -0.24
C ASP A 65 -6.13 9.60 -0.42
N ALA A 66 -5.72 9.03 -1.57
CA ALA A 66 -4.30 8.88 -1.87
C ALA A 66 -4.02 9.05 -3.36
N LEU A 67 -3.09 9.92 -3.67
CA LEU A 67 -2.46 9.99 -4.98
C LEU A 67 -1.47 8.83 -5.10
N MET A 68 -1.67 7.96 -6.08
CA MET A 68 -0.74 6.86 -6.36
C MET A 68 -0.11 7.08 -7.73
N ILE A 69 1.20 7.20 -7.73
CA ILE A 69 2.03 7.31 -8.92
C ILE A 69 2.54 5.91 -9.27
N LYS A 70 2.32 5.50 -10.50
CA LYS A 70 2.75 4.23 -11.05
C LYS A 70 3.70 4.44 -12.22
N GLU A 71 4.41 3.39 -12.62
CA GLU A 71 5.28 3.42 -13.79
C GLU A 71 4.58 3.99 -15.03
N ASN A 72 3.36 3.54 -15.30
CA ASN A 72 2.57 4.03 -16.44
C ASN A 72 2.26 5.53 -16.36
N ASP A 73 2.06 6.07 -15.16
CA ASP A 73 1.83 7.51 -14.97
C ASP A 73 3.11 8.29 -15.25
N MET A 74 4.27 7.77 -14.86
CA MET A 74 5.59 8.37 -15.13
C MET A 74 5.93 8.36 -16.61
N VAL A 75 5.71 7.24 -17.29
CA VAL A 75 5.93 7.12 -18.75
C VAL A 75 4.98 8.04 -19.53
N ALA A 76 3.73 8.14 -19.11
CA ALA A 76 2.75 9.01 -19.77
C ALA A 76 3.08 10.51 -19.61
N SER A 77 3.61 10.88 -18.44
CA SER A 77 3.98 12.27 -18.13
C SER A 77 5.27 12.72 -18.83
N ASN A 78 6.22 11.80 -19.05
CA ASN A 78 7.51 12.08 -19.67
C ASN A 78 7.88 11.01 -20.71
N PRO A 79 7.26 11.02 -21.90
CA PRO A 79 7.53 10.02 -22.92
C PRO A 79 9.01 10.03 -23.35
N GLY A 80 9.68 8.88 -23.25
CA GLY A 80 11.08 8.71 -23.64
C GLY A 80 12.11 9.03 -22.55
N VAL A 81 11.68 9.37 -21.34
CA VAL A 81 12.55 9.49 -20.16
C VAL A 81 12.50 8.17 -19.39
N ASP A 82 13.68 7.73 -18.92
CA ASP A 82 13.77 6.57 -18.02
C ASP A 82 12.89 6.79 -16.77
N PRO A 83 12.12 5.79 -16.33
CA PRO A 83 11.33 5.86 -15.08
C PRO A 83 12.12 6.42 -13.88
N LEU A 84 13.37 6.02 -13.71
CA LEU A 84 14.25 6.56 -12.66
C LEU A 84 14.40 8.09 -12.74
N GLY A 85 14.58 8.64 -13.93
CA GLY A 85 14.70 10.08 -14.15
C GLY A 85 13.37 10.85 -13.96
N SER A 86 12.25 10.16 -14.07
CA SER A 86 10.91 10.77 -13.94
C SER A 86 10.42 10.86 -12.51
N ILE A 87 10.92 10.01 -11.59
CA ILE A 87 10.49 9.96 -10.18
C ILE A 87 10.60 11.33 -9.49
N PRO A 88 11.74 12.06 -9.53
CA PRO A 88 11.85 13.33 -8.82
C PRO A 88 10.85 14.39 -9.30
N SER A 89 10.62 14.48 -10.61
CA SER A 89 9.66 15.44 -11.14
C SER A 89 8.21 15.10 -10.79
N ALA A 90 7.87 13.81 -10.82
CA ALA A 90 6.54 13.34 -10.42
C ALA A 90 6.28 13.63 -8.93
N ILE A 91 7.25 13.39 -8.07
CA ILE A 91 7.15 13.65 -6.64
C ILE A 91 7.07 15.15 -6.33
N SER A 92 7.90 15.98 -7.00
CA SER A 92 7.91 17.42 -6.75
C SER A 92 6.60 18.11 -7.16
N SER A 93 5.82 17.51 -8.04
CA SER A 93 4.51 18.01 -8.47
C SER A 93 3.36 17.71 -7.52
N ILE A 94 3.58 16.89 -6.47
CA ILE A 94 2.54 16.51 -5.52
C ILE A 94 2.27 17.66 -4.54
N GLU A 95 1.01 18.07 -4.45
CA GLU A 95 0.51 18.98 -3.42
C GLU A 95 -0.45 18.23 -2.50
N LEU A 96 0.05 17.78 -1.33
CA LEU A 96 -0.82 17.20 -0.30
C LEU A 96 -1.84 18.27 0.16
N GLU A 97 -2.98 17.84 0.67
CA GLU A 97 -4.16 18.62 1.02
C GLU A 97 -4.97 19.08 -0.20
N ALA A 98 -4.34 19.54 -1.28
CA ALA A 98 -5.04 19.89 -2.51
C ALA A 98 -5.40 18.65 -3.35
N ASP A 99 -4.44 17.73 -3.47
CA ASP A 99 -4.55 16.54 -4.34
C ASP A 99 -5.06 15.31 -3.58
N ALA A 100 -4.50 15.05 -2.40
CA ALA A 100 -4.82 13.86 -1.58
C ALA A 100 -4.35 14.02 -0.13
N LEU A 101 -4.83 13.13 0.76
CA LEU A 101 -4.42 13.07 2.16
C LEU A 101 -3.01 12.48 2.33
N PHE A 102 -2.61 11.57 1.45
CA PHE A 102 -1.26 11.00 1.41
C PHE A 102 -0.87 10.61 -0.01
N ALA A 103 0.42 10.46 -0.24
CA ALA A 103 0.97 10.04 -1.52
C ALA A 103 1.54 8.63 -1.45
N VAL A 104 1.40 7.90 -2.53
CA VAL A 104 1.96 6.56 -2.73
C VAL A 104 2.75 6.55 -4.03
N ILE A 105 3.95 6.01 -4.04
CA ILE A 105 4.70 5.72 -5.25
C ILE A 105 4.98 4.23 -5.33
N GLU A 106 4.64 3.61 -6.47
CA GLU A 106 4.93 2.21 -6.77
C GLU A 106 6.32 2.13 -7.41
N VAL A 107 7.17 1.29 -6.85
CA VAL A 107 8.56 1.08 -7.29
C VAL A 107 8.85 -0.41 -7.42
N GLN A 108 9.83 -0.78 -8.24
CA GLN A 108 10.16 -2.16 -8.57
C GLN A 108 11.53 -2.61 -8.07
N ASP A 109 12.32 -1.70 -7.51
CA ASP A 109 13.65 -1.98 -6.96
C ASP A 109 14.08 -0.96 -5.91
N SER A 110 15.17 -1.28 -5.18
CA SER A 110 15.74 -0.43 -4.14
C SER A 110 16.23 0.92 -4.67
N ALA A 111 16.74 0.98 -5.90
CA ALA A 111 17.25 2.23 -6.47
C ALA A 111 16.12 3.24 -6.68
N GLN A 112 14.98 2.79 -7.20
CA GLN A 112 13.77 3.59 -7.34
C GLN A 112 13.25 4.05 -5.96
N ALA A 113 13.24 3.17 -4.96
CA ALA A 113 12.82 3.49 -3.60
C ALA A 113 13.68 4.61 -2.99
N ILE A 114 15.00 4.54 -3.14
CA ILE A 114 15.94 5.56 -2.65
C ILE A 114 15.73 6.90 -3.34
N ILE A 115 15.56 6.90 -4.67
CA ILE A 115 15.32 8.13 -5.44
C ILE A 115 14.00 8.76 -5.01
N ALA A 116 12.94 7.96 -4.83
CA ALA A 116 11.64 8.42 -4.38
C ALA A 116 11.72 9.04 -2.97
N ALA A 117 12.33 8.35 -2.03
CA ALA A 117 12.50 8.83 -0.65
C ALA A 117 13.32 10.13 -0.58
N ARG A 118 14.38 10.22 -1.36
CA ARG A 118 15.22 11.43 -1.44
C ARG A 118 14.45 12.61 -2.00
N ALA A 119 13.78 12.44 -3.13
CA ALA A 119 12.98 13.49 -3.76
C ALA A 119 11.86 13.96 -2.82
N TRP A 120 11.20 13.03 -2.11
CA TRP A 120 10.19 13.37 -1.13
C TRP A 120 10.74 14.14 0.06
N SER A 121 11.85 13.69 0.65
CA SER A 121 12.53 14.38 1.75
C SER A 121 12.89 15.81 1.37
N GLU A 122 13.46 16.04 0.19
CA GLU A 122 13.80 17.37 -0.33
C GLU A 122 12.56 18.25 -0.52
N SER A 123 11.49 17.67 -1.09
CA SER A 123 10.20 18.35 -1.26
C SER A 123 9.60 18.75 0.09
N GLN A 124 9.58 17.85 1.07
CA GLN A 124 9.06 18.12 2.41
C GLN A 124 9.88 19.19 3.14
N LYS A 125 11.20 19.11 3.10
CA LYS A 125 12.08 20.13 3.69
C LYS A 125 11.83 21.52 3.10
N THR A 126 11.57 21.61 1.80
CA THR A 126 11.27 22.88 1.11
C THR A 126 9.96 23.50 1.58
N ARG A 127 8.96 22.69 1.86
CA ARG A 127 7.62 23.14 2.31
C ARG A 127 7.41 23.09 3.82
N ASN A 128 8.45 22.77 4.60
CA ASN A 128 8.44 22.56 6.07
C ASN A 128 7.41 21.49 6.51
N GLY A 129 7.20 20.46 5.67
CA GLY A 129 6.36 19.30 5.95
C GLY A 129 7.16 18.18 6.62
N THR A 130 6.44 17.23 7.21
CA THR A 130 7.01 16.07 7.90
C THR A 130 6.32 14.75 7.52
N GLU A 131 5.31 14.84 6.66
CA GLU A 131 4.51 13.68 6.27
C GLU A 131 5.35 12.70 5.43
N PRO A 132 5.35 11.39 5.77
CA PRO A 132 6.02 10.38 4.98
C PRO A 132 5.25 10.08 3.68
N ILE A 133 5.97 9.63 2.66
CA ILE A 133 5.37 9.01 1.46
C ILE A 133 5.26 7.51 1.65
N VAL A 134 4.22 6.88 1.14
CA VAL A 134 4.16 5.42 1.03
C VAL A 134 4.97 4.98 -0.20
N VAL A 135 6.03 4.21 0.02
CA VAL A 135 6.81 3.55 -1.03
C VAL A 135 6.33 2.12 -1.12
N LEU A 136 5.58 1.83 -2.17
CA LEU A 136 5.03 0.51 -2.45
C LEU A 136 6.04 -0.29 -3.27
N LEU A 137 6.62 -1.31 -2.66
CA LEU A 137 7.61 -2.22 -3.23
C LEU A 137 6.86 -3.34 -3.97
N ASP A 138 6.67 -3.16 -5.29
CA ASP A 138 5.83 -4.05 -6.09
C ASP A 138 6.60 -5.29 -6.57
N ASN A 139 6.05 -6.45 -6.24
CA ASN A 139 6.63 -7.77 -6.56
C ASN A 139 8.07 -8.00 -6.03
N MET A 140 8.47 -7.28 -5.01
CA MET A 140 9.71 -7.51 -4.27
C MET A 140 9.43 -8.49 -3.12
N GLY A 141 10.29 -9.50 -2.98
CA GLY A 141 10.20 -10.44 -1.87
C GLY A 141 10.69 -9.85 -0.53
N PRO A 142 10.46 -10.54 0.60
CA PRO A 142 10.89 -10.04 1.92
C PRO A 142 12.37 -9.66 2.01
N SER A 143 13.27 -10.46 1.42
CA SER A 143 14.71 -10.19 1.41
C SER A 143 15.08 -8.93 0.61
N GLU A 144 14.44 -8.70 -0.52
CA GLU A 144 14.67 -7.50 -1.35
C GLU A 144 14.13 -6.25 -0.65
N CYS A 145 12.95 -6.37 0.00
CA CYS A 145 12.40 -5.31 0.82
C CYS A 145 13.32 -4.96 2.01
N CYS A 146 13.90 -5.97 2.66
CA CYS A 146 14.87 -5.77 3.73
C CYS A 146 16.10 -4.99 3.25
N SER A 147 16.64 -5.35 2.08
CA SER A 147 17.76 -4.63 1.49
C SER A 147 17.42 -3.16 1.23
N ALA A 148 16.23 -2.88 0.70
CA ALA A 148 15.76 -1.50 0.49
C ALA A 148 15.60 -0.73 1.82
N ASP A 149 15.06 -1.37 2.86
CA ASP A 149 14.92 -0.80 4.20
C ASP A 149 16.28 -0.44 4.81
N GLU A 150 17.26 -1.35 4.73
CA GLU A 150 18.62 -1.13 5.23
C GLU A 150 19.34 0.00 4.49
N GLU A 151 19.23 0.05 3.17
CA GLU A 151 19.80 1.13 2.36
C GLU A 151 19.16 2.49 2.71
N LEU A 152 17.83 2.55 2.84
CA LEU A 152 17.13 3.78 3.26
C LEU A 152 17.56 4.23 4.65
N LYS A 153 17.74 3.30 5.61
CA LYS A 153 18.28 3.60 6.95
C LYS A 153 19.69 4.15 6.88
N SER A 154 20.56 3.53 6.10
CA SER A 154 21.96 3.96 5.96
C SER A 154 22.10 5.37 5.39
N LEU A 155 21.15 5.78 4.56
CA LEU A 155 21.11 7.10 3.92
C LEU A 155 20.33 8.16 4.74
N GLY A 156 19.74 7.79 5.89
CA GLY A 156 18.90 8.67 6.70
C GLY A 156 17.59 9.07 5.99
N LEU A 157 17.08 8.21 5.12
CA LEU A 157 15.87 8.45 4.34
C LEU A 157 14.65 7.67 4.85
N ARG A 158 14.88 6.67 5.74
CA ARG A 158 13.82 5.77 6.20
C ARG A 158 12.66 6.47 6.91
N GLU A 159 12.93 7.54 7.65
CA GLU A 159 11.93 8.34 8.36
C GLU A 159 10.94 9.08 7.44
N TRP A 160 11.30 9.25 6.17
CA TRP A 160 10.47 9.87 5.15
C TRP A 160 9.55 8.89 4.41
N CYS A 161 9.60 7.61 4.77
CA CYS A 161 8.89 6.53 4.07
C CYS A 161 8.05 5.69 5.01
N ILE A 162 6.87 5.29 4.52
CA ILE A 162 6.15 4.08 4.96
C ILE A 162 6.41 3.04 3.86
N LEU A 163 7.06 1.92 4.19
CA LEU A 163 7.33 0.86 3.23
C LEU A 163 6.15 -0.11 3.19
N GLU A 164 5.61 -0.33 1.99
CA GLU A 164 4.53 -1.27 1.75
C GLU A 164 5.02 -2.39 0.81
N GLY A 165 5.02 -3.63 1.30
CA GLY A 165 5.29 -4.81 0.48
C GLY A 165 4.03 -5.25 -0.26
N SER A 166 4.13 -5.49 -1.57
CA SER A 166 3.00 -5.90 -2.42
C SER A 166 3.43 -6.89 -3.50
N GLY A 167 2.47 -7.64 -4.04
CA GLY A 167 2.71 -8.59 -5.12
C GLY A 167 2.65 -10.05 -4.68
N GLY A 168 1.48 -10.69 -4.85
CA GLY A 168 1.30 -12.13 -4.63
C GLY A 168 1.51 -12.63 -3.20
N VAL A 169 1.49 -11.74 -2.21
CA VAL A 169 1.72 -12.10 -0.80
C VAL A 169 0.66 -13.06 -0.32
N LYS A 170 1.10 -14.16 0.30
CA LYS A 170 0.26 -15.21 0.85
C LYS A 170 0.31 -15.24 2.37
N ARG A 171 -0.75 -15.75 2.98
CA ARG A 171 -0.87 -15.80 4.44
C ARG A 171 0.27 -16.57 5.11
N GLU A 172 0.67 -17.70 4.55
CA GLU A 172 1.75 -18.53 5.08
C GLU A 172 3.12 -17.85 5.10
N GLU A 173 3.29 -16.78 4.30
CA GLU A 173 4.53 -16.00 4.22
C GLU A 173 4.59 -14.85 5.24
N LEU A 174 3.46 -14.51 5.89
CA LEU A 174 3.37 -13.38 6.82
C LEU A 174 4.41 -13.39 7.95
N PRO A 175 4.76 -14.55 8.56
CA PRO A 175 5.83 -14.58 9.56
C PRO A 175 7.18 -14.08 9.00
N THR A 176 7.51 -14.45 7.75
CA THR A 176 8.74 -13.99 7.09
C THR A 176 8.66 -12.49 6.75
N TRP A 177 7.51 -12.02 6.30
CA TRP A 177 7.29 -10.59 6.09
C TRP A 177 7.47 -9.79 7.39
N ALA A 178 6.98 -10.32 8.51
CA ALA A 178 7.09 -9.66 9.80
C ALA A 178 8.52 -9.63 10.35
N SER A 179 9.30 -10.72 10.18
CA SER A 179 10.64 -10.81 10.76
C SER A 179 11.75 -10.27 9.87
N ASP A 180 11.61 -10.41 8.55
CA ASP A 180 12.76 -10.33 7.64
C ASP A 180 12.63 -9.27 6.55
N SER A 181 11.52 -8.53 6.48
CA SER A 181 11.29 -7.60 5.35
C SER A 181 11.61 -6.13 5.67
N GLY A 182 11.48 -5.71 6.92
CA GLY A 182 11.60 -4.31 7.32
C GLY A 182 10.44 -3.40 6.87
N VAL A 183 9.38 -3.95 6.26
CA VAL A 183 8.22 -3.16 5.82
C VAL A 183 7.29 -2.83 6.98
N ASP A 184 6.56 -1.72 6.85
CA ASP A 184 5.54 -1.30 7.82
C ASP A 184 4.18 -1.94 7.51
N VAL A 185 3.91 -2.19 6.22
CA VAL A 185 2.62 -2.66 5.73
C VAL A 185 2.84 -3.71 4.64
N VAL A 186 1.96 -4.70 4.61
CA VAL A 186 1.84 -5.66 3.51
C VAL A 186 0.45 -5.56 2.91
N SER A 187 0.34 -5.46 1.59
CA SER A 187 -0.95 -5.44 0.90
C SER A 187 -1.18 -6.70 0.06
N SER A 188 -2.38 -7.25 0.18
CA SER A 188 -2.79 -8.43 -0.59
C SER A 188 -4.21 -8.32 -1.10
N SER A 189 -4.44 -8.83 -2.32
CA SER A 189 -5.78 -8.99 -2.87
C SER A 189 -6.50 -10.24 -2.34
N GLU A 190 -5.80 -11.16 -1.69
CA GLU A 190 -6.41 -12.40 -1.15
C GLU A 190 -7.50 -12.11 -0.11
N LEU A 191 -7.34 -11.03 0.68
CA LEU A 191 -8.33 -10.63 1.67
C LEU A 191 -9.74 -10.45 1.09
N ASN A 192 -9.85 -10.03 -0.16
CA ASN A 192 -11.11 -9.70 -0.81
C ASN A 192 -11.54 -10.71 -1.89
N MET A 193 -10.59 -11.49 -2.41
CA MET A 193 -10.83 -12.37 -3.56
C MET A 193 -11.05 -13.82 -3.15
N ASN A 194 -10.52 -14.25 -2.00
CA ASN A 194 -10.55 -15.64 -1.54
C ASN A 194 -11.43 -15.85 -0.30
N SER A 195 -12.26 -14.88 0.04
CA SER A 195 -13.18 -14.91 1.19
C SER A 195 -14.60 -15.34 0.83
#